data_6c008d851cfc10455c59a11632b7f4c3
#
_entry.id   6c008d851cfc10455c59a11632b7f4c3
#
_cell.length_a   1.000
_cell.length_b   1.000
_cell.length_c   1.000
_cell.angle_alpha   90.00
_cell.angle_beta   90.00
_cell.angle_gamma   90.00
#
_symmetry.space_group_name_H-M   'P 1'
#
loop_
_entity.id
_entity.type
_entity.pdbx_description
1 polymer ?
#
loop_
_entity_poly.entity_id
_entity_poly.type
_entity_poly.pdbx_seq_one_letter_code
_entity_poly.pdbx_strand_id
1 'polypeptide(L)'
;MTSALSPARILITGDTGFVGQHALVQWPGAVGLSTLAPQLDIRDKAGLVACLSTFKPTAVLHLAALSFVPDSFKAPEKTFEVNFLGTLRLLEALADTGFTGRFIFVGSGDTYGLVPVDALPIRETLAPRPRNPYAVSKVAAEALCFQWSQTGPFELMMARAFNHIGAGQSAAFAISDFAKQIAEIAAGKREPVISVGNIDATRDFTDVTDVVRAYGLMLEKGRNGEIYNVCSGTERSVRGLLERLLSLAGVTAQVLTDPARYRPAEQPRVWGSYDKLHEHTGWKPTVDMDDTLLNIYQYWKGKNEN
;
A
#
# COMPACT_ATOMS: atom_id res chain seq x y z
N MET A 1 -17.76 24.07 -15.94
CA MET A 1 -18.91 23.18 -15.65
C MET A 1 -18.35 21.88 -15.13
N THR A 2 -18.30 21.72 -13.83
CA THR A 2 -17.88 20.48 -13.16
C THR A 2 -18.99 19.47 -13.37
N SER A 3 -18.76 18.49 -14.25
CA SER A 3 -19.60 17.30 -14.33
C SER A 3 -19.54 16.63 -12.95
N ALA A 4 -20.60 16.79 -12.16
CA ALA A 4 -20.82 15.96 -11.00
C ALA A 4 -20.94 14.52 -11.52
N LEU A 5 -19.87 13.74 -11.39
CA LEU A 5 -19.95 12.30 -11.53
C LEU A 5 -21.10 11.85 -10.63
N SER A 6 -22.08 11.19 -11.21
CA SER A 6 -23.07 10.40 -10.45
C SER A 6 -22.30 9.70 -9.34
N PRO A 7 -22.76 9.66 -8.07
CA PRO A 7 -21.94 9.19 -6.96
C PRO A 7 -21.32 7.84 -7.34
N ALA A 8 -19.99 7.86 -7.53
CA ALA A 8 -19.27 6.71 -8.03
C ALA A 8 -19.44 5.58 -7.00
N ARG A 9 -20.02 4.46 -7.39
CA ARG A 9 -20.06 3.25 -6.57
C ARG A 9 -18.68 2.61 -6.59
N ILE A 10 -17.81 3.08 -5.72
CA ILE A 10 -16.44 2.56 -5.63
C ILE A 10 -16.45 1.32 -4.74
N LEU A 11 -16.00 0.21 -5.28
CA LEU A 11 -15.73 -1.01 -4.50
C LEU A 11 -14.27 -1.01 -4.06
N ILE A 12 -14.04 -1.28 -2.78
CA ILE A 12 -12.69 -1.49 -2.23
C ILE A 12 -12.57 -2.94 -1.79
N THR A 13 -11.64 -3.70 -2.35
CA THR A 13 -11.26 -5.01 -1.82
C THR A 13 -10.06 -4.85 -0.88
N GLY A 14 -9.97 -5.67 0.17
CA GLY A 14 -8.96 -5.47 1.21
C GLY A 14 -9.24 -4.24 2.09
N ASP A 15 -10.50 -3.87 2.17
CA ASP A 15 -11.05 -2.73 2.89
C ASP A 15 -10.82 -2.80 4.42
N THR A 16 -10.65 -3.99 4.99
CA THR A 16 -10.29 -4.19 6.40
C THR A 16 -8.81 -3.94 6.70
N GLY A 17 -7.98 -3.84 5.67
CA GLY A 17 -6.56 -3.56 5.79
C GLY A 17 -6.25 -2.09 6.04
N PHE A 18 -4.98 -1.78 6.33
CA PHE A 18 -4.50 -0.44 6.67
C PHE A 18 -4.90 0.63 5.64
N VAL A 19 -4.56 0.44 4.36
CA VAL A 19 -4.89 1.41 3.30
C VAL A 19 -6.39 1.46 3.03
N GLY A 20 -7.06 0.30 3.09
CA GLY A 20 -8.50 0.19 2.87
C GLY A 20 -9.33 1.00 3.86
N GLN A 21 -8.96 0.97 5.15
CA GLN A 21 -9.61 1.77 6.18
C GLN A 21 -9.45 3.28 5.92
N HIS A 22 -8.26 3.73 5.54
CA HIS A 22 -8.03 5.13 5.15
C HIS A 22 -8.82 5.52 3.89
N ALA A 23 -8.93 4.61 2.92
CA ALA A 23 -9.70 4.86 1.71
C ALA A 23 -11.21 5.00 2.00
N LEU A 24 -11.77 4.16 2.88
CA LEU A 24 -13.17 4.28 3.31
C LEU A 24 -13.45 5.61 4.04
N VAL A 25 -12.50 6.10 4.83
CA VAL A 25 -12.62 7.40 5.51
C VAL A 25 -12.55 8.57 4.51
N GLN A 26 -11.62 8.53 3.55
CA GLN A 26 -11.45 9.61 2.57
C GLN A 26 -12.53 9.62 1.47
N TRP A 27 -13.16 8.48 1.18
CA TRP A 27 -14.17 8.33 0.15
C TRP A 27 -15.50 7.86 0.75
N PRO A 28 -16.32 8.78 1.33
CA PRO A 28 -17.54 8.40 2.06
C PRO A 28 -18.58 7.63 1.22
N GLY A 29 -18.45 7.65 -0.10
CA GLY A 29 -19.32 6.89 -1.03
C GLY A 29 -18.75 5.52 -1.43
N ALA A 30 -17.54 5.17 -0.99
CA ALA A 30 -16.94 3.88 -1.27
C ALA A 30 -17.47 2.80 -0.33
N VAL A 31 -17.53 1.56 -0.81
CA VAL A 31 -18.02 0.41 -0.03
C VAL A 31 -16.96 -0.70 -0.06
N GLY A 32 -16.66 -1.23 1.10
CA GLY A 32 -15.76 -2.37 1.25
C GLY A 32 -16.41 -3.68 0.81
N LEU A 33 -15.62 -4.57 0.20
CA LEU A 33 -16.09 -5.91 -0.14
C LEU A 33 -16.54 -6.68 1.10
N SER A 34 -15.86 -6.50 2.24
CA SER A 34 -16.22 -7.14 3.51
C SER A 34 -17.56 -6.68 4.06
N THR A 35 -18.00 -5.46 3.72
CA THR A 35 -19.32 -4.93 4.09
C THR A 35 -20.43 -5.56 3.23
N LEU A 36 -20.17 -5.75 1.93
CA LEU A 36 -21.14 -6.33 1.00
C LEU A 36 -21.29 -7.85 1.17
N ALA A 37 -20.16 -8.52 1.41
CA ALA A 37 -20.11 -9.97 1.54
C ALA A 37 -19.08 -10.34 2.63
N PRO A 38 -19.48 -10.35 3.91
CA PRO A 38 -18.61 -10.73 5.01
C PRO A 38 -18.02 -12.14 4.77
N GLN A 39 -16.70 -12.27 4.97
CA GLN A 39 -15.95 -13.52 4.80
C GLN A 39 -15.84 -14.06 3.36
N LEU A 40 -16.26 -13.31 2.34
CA LEU A 40 -16.04 -13.71 0.95
C LEU A 40 -14.54 -13.74 0.65
N ASP A 41 -14.07 -14.93 0.25
CA ASP A 41 -12.69 -15.09 -0.21
C ASP A 41 -12.56 -14.52 -1.62
N ILE A 42 -11.52 -13.72 -1.84
CA ILE A 42 -11.25 -13.12 -3.16
C ILE A 42 -11.02 -14.17 -4.27
N ARG A 43 -10.77 -15.42 -3.90
CA ARG A 43 -10.60 -16.56 -4.81
C ARG A 43 -11.92 -17.22 -5.22
N ASP A 44 -13.02 -16.90 -4.53
CA ASP A 44 -14.36 -17.43 -4.84
C ASP A 44 -15.03 -16.60 -5.93
N LYS A 45 -14.82 -17.02 -7.20
CA LYS A 45 -15.42 -16.35 -8.36
C LYS A 45 -16.95 -16.31 -8.28
N ALA A 46 -17.61 -17.38 -7.87
CA ALA A 46 -19.06 -17.45 -7.84
C ALA A 46 -19.64 -16.46 -6.82
N GLY A 47 -19.05 -16.40 -5.62
CA GLY A 47 -19.41 -15.41 -4.60
C GLY A 47 -19.17 -13.98 -5.06
N LEU A 48 -18.04 -13.73 -5.75
CA LEU A 48 -17.75 -12.41 -6.35
C LEU A 48 -18.80 -12.02 -7.38
N VAL A 49 -19.18 -12.91 -8.31
CA VAL A 49 -20.22 -12.64 -9.32
C VAL A 49 -21.55 -12.31 -8.64
N ALA A 50 -21.97 -13.06 -7.63
CA ALA A 50 -23.21 -12.79 -6.90
C ALA A 50 -23.20 -11.40 -6.25
N CYS A 51 -22.10 -11.05 -5.56
CA CYS A 51 -21.91 -9.75 -4.91
C CYS A 51 -21.92 -8.60 -5.93
N LEU A 52 -21.11 -8.71 -6.99
CA LEU A 52 -20.93 -7.68 -8.01
C LEU A 52 -22.20 -7.45 -8.85
N SER A 53 -22.96 -8.51 -9.15
CA SER A 53 -24.26 -8.41 -9.86
C SER A 53 -25.27 -7.54 -9.10
N THR A 54 -25.21 -7.55 -7.76
CA THR A 54 -26.07 -6.75 -6.89
C THR A 54 -25.54 -5.33 -6.73
N PHE A 55 -24.26 -5.18 -6.38
CA PHE A 55 -23.67 -3.87 -6.08
C PHE A 55 -23.44 -3.02 -7.33
N LYS A 56 -23.03 -3.63 -8.45
CA LYS A 56 -22.74 -2.99 -9.75
C LYS A 56 -21.78 -1.79 -9.59
N PRO A 57 -20.52 -2.02 -9.22
CA PRO A 57 -19.54 -0.95 -9.04
C PRO A 57 -19.34 -0.17 -10.35
N THR A 58 -18.97 1.10 -10.24
CA THR A 58 -18.49 1.94 -11.35
C THR A 58 -16.99 2.14 -11.32
N ALA A 59 -16.36 1.87 -10.18
CA ALA A 59 -14.92 1.87 -10.02
C ALA A 59 -14.51 0.82 -8.97
N VAL A 60 -13.29 0.31 -9.08
CA VAL A 60 -12.72 -0.69 -8.15
C VAL A 60 -11.31 -0.27 -7.75
N LEU A 61 -11.06 -0.25 -6.43
CA LEU A 61 -9.72 -0.20 -5.85
C LEU A 61 -9.38 -1.59 -5.28
N HIS A 62 -8.45 -2.28 -5.93
CA HIS A 62 -8.07 -3.64 -5.54
C HIS A 62 -6.84 -3.63 -4.63
N LEU A 63 -7.08 -3.68 -3.31
CA LEU A 63 -6.05 -3.73 -2.25
C LEU A 63 -5.87 -5.13 -1.66
N ALA A 64 -6.84 -6.05 -1.87
CA ALA A 64 -6.79 -7.38 -1.27
C ALA A 64 -5.53 -8.13 -1.68
N ALA A 65 -4.66 -8.39 -0.71
CA ALA A 65 -3.41 -9.12 -0.91
C ALA A 65 -2.81 -9.57 0.43
N LEU A 66 -2.03 -10.63 0.39
CA LEU A 66 -1.08 -10.97 1.45
C LEU A 66 0.19 -10.15 1.20
N SER A 67 0.43 -9.12 2.04
CA SER A 67 1.48 -8.10 1.79
C SER A 67 2.70 -8.22 2.70
N PHE A 68 2.66 -9.05 3.75
CA PHE A 68 3.78 -9.19 4.68
C PHE A 68 4.85 -10.11 4.09
N VAL A 69 5.95 -9.53 3.63
CA VAL A 69 7.03 -10.24 2.92
C VAL A 69 7.58 -11.47 3.66
N PRO A 70 7.85 -11.44 4.99
CA PRO A 70 8.32 -12.62 5.70
C PRO A 70 7.39 -13.83 5.61
N ASP A 71 6.08 -13.62 5.61
CA ASP A 71 5.12 -14.71 5.50
C ASP A 71 5.04 -15.29 4.08
N SER A 72 5.37 -14.48 3.05
CA SER A 72 5.43 -14.98 1.68
C SER A 72 6.52 -16.04 1.47
N PHE A 73 7.61 -16.00 2.23
CA PHE A 73 8.65 -17.03 2.21
C PHE A 73 8.18 -18.33 2.90
N LYS A 74 7.31 -18.22 3.94
CA LYS A 74 6.78 -19.38 4.66
C LYS A 74 5.67 -20.09 3.88
N ALA A 75 4.85 -19.33 3.16
CA ALA A 75 3.69 -19.82 2.43
C ALA A 75 3.59 -19.19 1.02
N PRO A 76 4.55 -19.48 0.11
CA PRO A 76 4.57 -18.88 -1.22
C PRO A 76 3.34 -19.26 -2.05
N GLU A 77 2.87 -20.51 -2.03
CA GLU A 77 1.68 -20.95 -2.75
C GLU A 77 0.45 -20.12 -2.35
N LYS A 78 0.19 -19.99 -1.05
CA LYS A 78 -0.93 -19.18 -0.55
C LYS A 78 -0.81 -17.72 -0.99
N THR A 79 0.42 -17.18 -1.03
CA THR A 79 0.67 -15.82 -1.51
C THR A 79 0.28 -15.67 -2.99
N PHE A 80 0.62 -16.65 -3.83
CA PHE A 80 0.21 -16.67 -5.24
C PHE A 80 -1.28 -16.88 -5.42
N GLU A 81 -1.88 -17.80 -4.65
CA GLU A 81 -3.32 -18.03 -4.71
C GLU A 81 -4.11 -16.74 -4.43
N VAL A 82 -3.77 -16.01 -3.39
CA VAL A 82 -4.49 -14.79 -3.02
C VAL A 82 -4.14 -13.64 -3.97
N ASN A 83 -2.84 -13.36 -4.18
CA ASN A 83 -2.41 -12.16 -4.87
C ASN A 83 -2.57 -12.25 -6.39
N PHE A 84 -2.39 -13.43 -6.98
CA PHE A 84 -2.51 -13.63 -8.42
C PHE A 84 -3.85 -14.25 -8.81
N LEU A 85 -4.18 -15.44 -8.30
CA LEU A 85 -5.45 -16.09 -8.66
C LEU A 85 -6.66 -15.30 -8.13
N GLY A 86 -6.57 -14.71 -6.93
CA GLY A 86 -7.61 -13.82 -6.41
C GLY A 86 -7.85 -12.62 -7.32
N THR A 87 -6.77 -11.98 -7.82
CA THR A 87 -6.88 -10.89 -8.81
C THR A 87 -7.54 -11.39 -10.10
N LEU A 88 -7.13 -12.56 -10.63
CA LEU A 88 -7.75 -13.15 -11.82
C LEU A 88 -9.26 -13.38 -11.61
N ARG A 89 -9.66 -13.98 -10.48
CA ARG A 89 -11.09 -14.25 -10.20
C ARG A 89 -11.91 -12.97 -10.10
N LEU A 90 -11.34 -11.90 -9.53
CA LEU A 90 -12.01 -10.60 -9.47
C LEU A 90 -12.17 -9.99 -10.86
N LEU A 91 -11.15 -10.01 -11.72
CA LEU A 91 -11.22 -9.50 -13.09
C LEU A 91 -12.25 -10.27 -13.93
N GLU A 92 -12.25 -11.61 -13.84
CA GLU A 92 -13.25 -12.46 -14.49
C GLU A 92 -14.67 -12.14 -14.01
N ALA A 93 -14.88 -12.03 -12.69
CA ALA A 93 -16.19 -11.74 -12.11
C ALA A 93 -16.71 -10.36 -12.52
N LEU A 94 -15.82 -9.35 -12.58
CA LEU A 94 -16.16 -8.02 -13.08
C LEU A 94 -16.62 -8.08 -14.56
N ALA A 95 -15.90 -8.79 -15.40
CA ALA A 95 -16.27 -8.95 -16.81
C ALA A 95 -17.61 -9.71 -16.96
N ASP A 96 -17.79 -10.82 -16.24
CA ASP A 96 -19.02 -11.63 -16.26
C ASP A 96 -20.25 -10.83 -15.80
N THR A 97 -20.07 -9.81 -14.95
CA THR A 97 -21.16 -8.93 -14.47
C THR A 97 -21.34 -7.66 -15.30
N GLY A 98 -20.63 -7.54 -16.44
CA GLY A 98 -20.74 -6.40 -17.36
C GLY A 98 -20.14 -5.10 -16.83
N PHE A 99 -19.13 -5.18 -15.97
CA PHE A 99 -18.39 -4.00 -15.52
C PHE A 99 -17.63 -3.36 -16.67
N THR A 100 -17.82 -2.04 -16.84
CA THR A 100 -17.12 -1.23 -17.87
C THR A 100 -16.44 -0.01 -17.27
N GLY A 101 -16.30 0.01 -15.94
CA GLY A 101 -15.76 1.15 -15.20
C GLY A 101 -14.24 1.18 -15.15
N ARG A 102 -13.69 1.71 -14.07
CA ARG A 102 -12.25 1.89 -13.89
C ARG A 102 -11.73 1.04 -12.74
N PHE A 103 -10.63 0.37 -12.96
CA PHE A 103 -10.02 -0.55 -12.01
C PHE A 103 -8.59 -0.11 -11.70
N ILE A 104 -8.23 -0.05 -10.41
CA ILE A 104 -6.85 0.11 -9.97
C ILE A 104 -6.38 -1.18 -9.32
N PHE A 105 -5.33 -1.76 -9.88
CA PHE A 105 -4.54 -2.80 -9.23
C PHE A 105 -3.43 -2.15 -8.40
N VAL A 106 -3.38 -2.48 -7.11
CA VAL A 106 -2.30 -2.01 -6.24
C VAL A 106 -1.18 -3.05 -6.19
N GLY A 107 -0.11 -2.74 -6.92
CA GLY A 107 1.16 -3.44 -6.93
C GLY A 107 2.09 -3.00 -5.80
N SER A 108 3.40 -3.06 -6.05
CA SER A 108 4.41 -2.70 -5.04
C SER A 108 5.70 -2.22 -5.68
N GLY A 109 6.39 -1.27 -5.05
CA GLY A 109 7.76 -0.90 -5.38
C GLY A 109 8.78 -2.04 -5.17
N ASP A 110 8.47 -3.04 -4.34
CA ASP A 110 9.32 -4.24 -4.17
C ASP A 110 9.52 -5.04 -5.47
N THR A 111 8.66 -4.84 -6.46
CA THR A 111 8.77 -5.47 -7.79
C THR A 111 10.07 -5.11 -8.50
N TYR A 112 10.64 -3.94 -8.24
CA TYR A 112 11.92 -3.53 -8.84
C TYR A 112 13.12 -4.32 -8.32
N GLY A 113 13.03 -4.88 -7.12
CA GLY A 113 14.10 -5.65 -6.50
C GLY A 113 15.33 -4.80 -6.17
N LEU A 114 16.53 -5.36 -6.35
CA LEU A 114 17.79 -4.64 -6.09
C LEU A 114 18.10 -3.68 -7.24
N VAL A 115 18.02 -2.39 -6.95
CA VAL A 115 18.23 -1.33 -7.94
C VAL A 115 19.62 -0.73 -7.79
N PRO A 116 20.41 -0.62 -8.86
CA PRO A 116 21.69 0.10 -8.86
C PRO A 116 21.51 1.57 -8.47
N VAL A 117 22.53 2.14 -7.80
CA VAL A 117 22.45 3.53 -7.28
C VAL A 117 22.28 4.56 -8.40
N ASP A 118 22.87 4.30 -9.56
CA ASP A 118 22.77 5.16 -10.76
C ASP A 118 21.39 5.09 -11.46
N ALA A 119 20.53 4.12 -11.09
CA ALA A 119 19.14 4.03 -11.54
C ALA A 119 18.13 4.67 -10.57
N LEU A 120 18.60 5.36 -9.55
CA LEU A 120 17.76 6.10 -8.61
C LEU A 120 17.62 7.58 -9.03
N PRO A 121 16.45 8.20 -8.88
CA PRO A 121 15.19 7.65 -8.41
C PRO A 121 14.58 6.64 -9.40
N ILE A 122 13.90 5.62 -8.84
CA ILE A 122 13.30 4.55 -9.64
C ILE A 122 12.15 5.10 -10.48
N ARG A 123 12.20 4.85 -11.79
CA ARG A 123 11.13 5.18 -12.74
C ARG A 123 10.41 3.92 -13.24
N GLU A 124 9.19 4.07 -13.72
CA GLU A 124 8.34 2.95 -14.19
C GLU A 124 8.96 2.21 -15.39
N THR A 125 9.87 2.84 -16.11
CA THR A 125 10.64 2.24 -17.22
C THR A 125 11.66 1.19 -16.78
N LEU A 126 12.00 1.15 -15.46
CA LEU A 126 12.88 0.13 -14.93
C LEU A 126 12.17 -1.23 -14.90
N ALA A 127 12.79 -2.23 -15.51
CA ALA A 127 12.23 -3.58 -15.55
C ALA A 127 12.16 -4.22 -14.14
N PRO A 128 11.06 -4.88 -13.78
CA PRO A 128 10.94 -5.59 -12.51
C PRO A 128 11.96 -6.72 -12.39
N ARG A 129 12.58 -6.84 -11.20
CA ARG A 129 13.49 -7.94 -10.84
C ARG A 129 13.20 -8.38 -9.39
N PRO A 130 12.01 -8.95 -9.12
CA PRO A 130 11.55 -9.27 -7.78
C PRO A 130 12.46 -10.27 -7.07
N ARG A 131 12.63 -10.11 -5.73
CA ARG A 131 13.56 -10.90 -4.92
C ARG A 131 12.88 -11.67 -3.78
N ASN A 132 11.57 -11.65 -3.71
CA ASN A 132 10.77 -12.39 -2.73
C ASN A 132 9.46 -12.87 -3.36
N PRO A 133 8.82 -13.93 -2.80
CA PRO A 133 7.60 -14.50 -3.37
C PRO A 133 6.43 -13.50 -3.47
N TYR A 134 6.31 -12.58 -2.51
CA TYR A 134 5.33 -11.49 -2.57
C TYR A 134 5.53 -10.61 -3.81
N ALA A 135 6.75 -10.11 -4.02
CA ALA A 135 7.04 -9.25 -5.16
C ALA A 135 6.85 -9.99 -6.50
N VAL A 136 7.20 -11.30 -6.58
CA VAL A 136 6.92 -12.12 -7.76
C VAL A 136 5.41 -12.23 -8.01
N SER A 137 4.60 -12.47 -6.97
CA SER A 137 3.14 -12.53 -7.12
C SER A 137 2.54 -11.20 -7.61
N LYS A 138 3.11 -10.06 -7.17
CA LYS A 138 2.69 -8.72 -7.62
C LYS A 138 3.08 -8.45 -9.08
N VAL A 139 4.27 -8.88 -9.52
CA VAL A 139 4.67 -8.79 -10.94
C VAL A 139 3.76 -9.62 -11.83
N ALA A 140 3.45 -10.85 -11.42
CA ALA A 140 2.54 -11.72 -12.16
C ALA A 140 1.13 -11.12 -12.29
N ALA A 141 0.58 -10.60 -11.19
CA ALA A 141 -0.72 -9.95 -11.20
C ALA A 141 -0.72 -8.63 -11.98
N GLU A 142 0.37 -7.85 -11.96
CA GLU A 142 0.53 -6.65 -12.77
C GLU A 142 0.52 -6.99 -14.28
N ALA A 143 1.26 -8.02 -14.68
CA ALA A 143 1.29 -8.48 -16.06
C ALA A 143 -0.10 -8.98 -16.53
N LEU A 144 -0.84 -9.69 -15.65
CA LEU A 144 -2.22 -10.06 -15.89
C LEU A 144 -3.11 -8.82 -16.08
N CYS A 145 -3.00 -7.85 -15.19
CA CYS A 145 -3.75 -6.60 -15.27
C CYS A 145 -3.43 -5.82 -16.55
N PHE A 146 -2.15 -5.77 -16.95
CA PHE A 146 -1.78 -5.16 -18.23
C PHE A 146 -2.45 -5.88 -19.42
N GLN A 147 -2.42 -7.23 -19.46
CA GLN A 147 -3.12 -7.99 -20.51
C GLN A 147 -4.62 -7.64 -20.54
N TRP A 148 -5.30 -7.58 -19.38
CA TRP A 148 -6.71 -7.21 -19.30
C TRP A 148 -6.97 -5.78 -19.78
N SER A 149 -6.08 -4.84 -19.53
CA SER A 149 -6.20 -3.45 -20.02
C SER A 149 -6.21 -3.35 -21.55
N GLN A 150 -5.62 -4.35 -22.25
CA GLN A 150 -5.54 -4.38 -23.71
C GLN A 150 -6.73 -5.10 -24.37
N THR A 151 -7.35 -6.04 -23.67
CA THR A 151 -8.35 -6.94 -24.25
C THR A 151 -9.65 -7.02 -23.45
N GLY A 152 -9.68 -6.51 -22.24
CA GLY A 152 -10.84 -6.50 -21.36
C GLY A 152 -11.83 -5.37 -21.66
N PRO A 153 -13.04 -5.42 -21.08
CA PRO A 153 -14.11 -4.45 -21.35
C PRO A 153 -14.04 -3.18 -20.48
N PHE A 154 -13.03 -3.02 -19.60
CA PHE A 154 -12.92 -1.90 -18.68
C PHE A 154 -11.50 -1.34 -18.62
N GLU A 155 -11.38 -0.08 -18.16
CA GLU A 155 -10.08 0.58 -18.00
C GLU A 155 -9.35 0.10 -16.74
N LEU A 156 -8.06 -0.18 -16.88
CA LEU A 156 -7.25 -0.71 -15.81
C LEU A 156 -5.92 0.03 -15.68
N MET A 157 -5.61 0.53 -14.48
CA MET A 157 -4.36 1.16 -14.12
C MET A 157 -3.65 0.35 -13.04
N MET A 158 -2.33 0.36 -13.05
CA MET A 158 -1.50 -0.32 -12.07
C MET A 158 -0.71 0.71 -11.23
N ALA A 159 -0.72 0.55 -9.91
CA ALA A 159 0.06 1.37 -8.99
C ALA A 159 1.21 0.54 -8.40
N ARG A 160 2.45 0.98 -8.55
CA ARG A 160 3.59 0.46 -7.78
C ARG A 160 3.79 1.34 -6.55
N ALA A 161 3.10 0.99 -5.46
CA ALA A 161 3.19 1.74 -4.21
C ALA A 161 4.53 1.48 -3.51
N PHE A 162 5.24 2.55 -3.15
CA PHE A 162 6.42 2.51 -2.28
C PHE A 162 5.98 2.42 -0.81
N ASN A 163 6.94 2.50 0.13
CA ASN A 163 6.56 2.38 1.52
C ASN A 163 5.62 3.53 1.92
N HIS A 164 4.53 3.19 2.54
CA HIS A 164 3.59 4.17 3.07
C HIS A 164 3.31 3.88 4.53
N ILE A 165 3.13 4.93 5.31
CA ILE A 165 2.97 4.91 6.75
C ILE A 165 1.81 5.79 7.19
N GLY A 166 1.27 5.52 8.37
CA GLY A 166 0.17 6.31 8.93
C GLY A 166 -0.42 5.65 10.18
N ALA A 167 -1.31 6.34 10.83
CA ALA A 167 -2.05 5.83 11.97
C ALA A 167 -2.84 4.56 11.59
N GLY A 168 -2.84 3.54 12.46
CA GLY A 168 -3.53 2.27 12.20
C GLY A 168 -2.67 1.21 11.50
N GLN A 169 -1.46 1.52 11.05
CA GLN A 169 -0.56 0.52 10.49
C GLN A 169 -0.12 -0.48 11.58
N SER A 170 -0.02 -1.77 11.19
CA SER A 170 0.44 -2.83 12.09
C SER A 170 1.88 -2.58 12.60
N ALA A 171 2.14 -2.94 13.87
CA ALA A 171 3.49 -2.95 14.44
C ALA A 171 4.44 -4.01 13.82
N ALA A 172 3.99 -4.80 12.85
CA ALA A 172 4.89 -5.61 12.02
C ALA A 172 5.77 -4.76 11.08
N PHE A 173 5.44 -3.46 10.91
CA PHE A 173 6.19 -2.49 10.08
C PHE A 173 6.99 -1.54 10.96
N ALA A 174 8.24 -1.27 10.55
CA ALA A 174 9.25 -0.62 11.39
C ALA A 174 8.80 0.71 12.03
N ILE A 175 8.29 1.66 11.25
CA ILE A 175 7.93 2.99 11.78
C ILE A 175 6.76 2.89 12.77
N SER A 176 5.78 2.04 12.49
CA SER A 176 4.66 1.78 13.40
C SER A 176 5.11 1.06 14.68
N ASP A 177 6.07 0.12 14.57
CA ASP A 177 6.67 -0.55 15.74
C ASP A 177 7.45 0.44 16.60
N PHE A 178 8.23 1.32 16.00
CA PHE A 178 8.95 2.36 16.76
C PHE A 178 7.98 3.25 17.53
N ALA A 179 6.94 3.74 16.87
CA ALA A 179 5.93 4.57 17.52
C ALA A 179 5.22 3.85 18.67
N LYS A 180 4.92 2.55 18.50
CA LYS A 180 4.37 1.70 19.56
C LYS A 180 5.31 1.60 20.76
N GLN A 181 6.58 1.24 20.51
CA GLN A 181 7.59 1.14 21.57
C GLN A 181 7.77 2.48 22.32
N ILE A 182 7.82 3.60 21.59
CA ILE A 182 7.92 4.96 22.17
C ILE A 182 6.68 5.28 23.02
N ALA A 183 5.48 4.94 22.55
CA ALA A 183 4.25 5.16 23.32
C ALA A 183 4.18 4.28 24.58
N GLU A 184 4.68 3.03 24.53
CA GLU A 184 4.81 2.15 25.71
C GLU A 184 5.80 2.71 26.74
N ILE A 185 6.95 3.26 26.30
CA ILE A 185 7.94 3.93 27.17
C ILE A 185 7.32 5.17 27.82
N ALA A 186 6.66 6.02 27.03
CA ALA A 186 5.99 7.22 27.54
C ALA A 186 4.91 6.92 28.58
N ALA A 187 4.25 5.77 28.46
CA ALA A 187 3.25 5.29 29.43
C ALA A 187 3.84 4.54 30.65
N GLY A 188 5.18 4.42 30.75
CA GLY A 188 5.86 3.65 31.79
C GLY A 188 5.64 2.13 31.72
N LYS A 189 5.16 1.62 30.57
CA LYS A 189 4.86 0.20 30.32
C LYS A 189 6.08 -0.57 29.79
N ARG A 190 7.17 0.13 29.47
CA ARG A 190 8.39 -0.42 28.88
C ARG A 190 9.60 0.36 29.37
N GLU A 191 10.71 -0.35 29.59
CA GLU A 191 12.01 0.26 29.81
C GLU A 191 12.40 1.18 28.64
N PRO A 192 13.19 2.26 28.86
CA PRO A 192 13.55 3.22 27.84
C PRO A 192 14.55 2.65 26.82
N VAL A 193 14.17 1.56 26.16
CA VAL A 193 14.93 0.83 25.16
C VAL A 193 14.08 0.54 23.93
N ILE A 194 14.54 1.00 22.77
CA ILE A 194 13.94 0.72 21.46
C ILE A 194 14.74 -0.39 20.78
N SER A 195 14.08 -1.52 20.52
CA SER A 195 14.66 -2.65 19.77
C SER A 195 14.42 -2.43 18.28
N VAL A 196 15.48 -2.41 17.48
CA VAL A 196 15.44 -2.14 16.04
C VAL A 196 16.14 -3.23 15.22
N GLY A 197 15.78 -3.37 13.94
CA GLY A 197 16.57 -4.10 12.95
C GLY A 197 17.60 -3.20 12.28
N ASN A 198 17.77 -3.34 10.95
CA ASN A 198 18.63 -2.47 10.17
C ASN A 198 17.95 -1.10 9.96
N ILE A 199 18.44 -0.08 10.67
CA ILE A 199 17.96 1.30 10.55
C ILE A 199 18.86 2.20 9.69
N ASP A 200 19.95 1.67 9.14
CA ASP A 200 20.88 2.42 8.29
C ASP A 200 20.40 2.46 6.82
N ALA A 201 19.40 1.66 6.49
CA ALA A 201 18.76 1.68 5.20
C ALA A 201 17.95 2.97 4.99
N THR A 202 17.84 3.40 3.73
CA THR A 202 16.98 4.52 3.34
C THR A 202 15.80 4.01 2.50
N ARG A 203 14.65 4.66 2.65
CA ARG A 203 13.40 4.32 1.94
C ARG A 203 12.66 5.59 1.53
N ASP A 204 11.79 5.41 0.55
CA ASP A 204 10.76 6.40 0.23
C ASP A 204 9.53 6.10 1.08
N PHE A 205 9.18 7.02 1.97
CA PHE A 205 8.00 6.92 2.81
C PHE A 205 7.00 8.02 2.42
N THR A 206 5.77 7.61 2.18
CA THR A 206 4.64 8.50 1.84
C THR A 206 3.57 8.36 2.92
N ASP A 207 2.91 9.45 3.28
CA ASP A 207 1.72 9.36 4.14
C ASP A 207 0.60 8.58 3.44
N VAL A 208 -0.09 7.72 4.17
CA VAL A 208 -1.15 6.86 3.62
C VAL A 208 -2.30 7.67 3.04
N THR A 209 -2.57 8.87 3.56
CA THR A 209 -3.65 9.74 3.03
C THR A 209 -3.29 10.32 1.67
N ASP A 210 -2.02 10.65 1.44
CA ASP A 210 -1.50 11.02 0.12
C ASP A 210 -1.56 9.86 -0.86
N VAL A 211 -1.28 8.63 -0.40
CA VAL A 211 -1.39 7.42 -1.24
C VAL A 211 -2.84 7.17 -1.66
N VAL A 212 -3.79 7.27 -0.74
CA VAL A 212 -5.22 7.15 -1.07
C VAL A 212 -5.67 8.25 -2.04
N ARG A 213 -5.18 9.48 -1.87
CA ARG A 213 -5.44 10.57 -2.80
C ARG A 213 -4.86 10.30 -4.18
N ALA A 214 -3.68 9.65 -4.28
CA ALA A 214 -3.12 9.20 -5.55
C ALA A 214 -4.07 8.24 -6.27
N TYR A 215 -4.59 7.23 -5.56
CA TYR A 215 -5.55 6.28 -6.13
C TYR A 215 -6.84 6.98 -6.60
N GLY A 216 -7.35 7.93 -5.84
CA GLY A 216 -8.52 8.72 -6.27
C GLY A 216 -8.27 9.47 -7.58
N LEU A 217 -7.13 10.15 -7.70
CA LEU A 217 -6.75 10.85 -8.94
C LEU A 217 -6.45 9.89 -10.09
N MET A 218 -5.91 8.70 -9.83
CA MET A 218 -5.76 7.66 -10.85
C MET A 218 -7.13 7.16 -11.32
N LEU A 219 -8.12 6.99 -10.44
CA LEU A 219 -9.51 6.66 -10.85
C LEU A 219 -10.14 7.76 -11.69
N GLU A 220 -9.78 9.02 -11.49
CA GLU A 220 -10.31 10.16 -12.23
C GLU A 220 -9.61 10.38 -13.57
N LYS A 221 -8.26 10.36 -13.58
CA LYS A 221 -7.42 10.85 -14.67
C LYS A 221 -6.36 9.88 -15.19
N GLY A 222 -6.15 8.76 -14.49
CA GLY A 222 -5.17 7.76 -14.91
C GLY A 222 -5.50 7.22 -16.32
N ARG A 223 -4.48 6.79 -17.05
CA ARG A 223 -4.62 6.27 -18.40
C ARG A 223 -4.66 4.74 -18.39
N ASN A 224 -5.52 4.17 -19.22
CA ASN A 224 -5.65 2.71 -19.34
C ASN A 224 -4.31 2.06 -19.73
N GLY A 225 -3.97 0.95 -19.06
CA GLY A 225 -2.74 0.20 -19.29
C GLY A 225 -1.49 0.79 -18.65
N GLU A 226 -1.58 1.98 -18.03
CA GLU A 226 -0.43 2.65 -17.46
C GLU A 226 -0.09 2.17 -16.05
N ILE A 227 1.22 2.07 -15.80
CA ILE A 227 1.80 1.81 -14.48
C ILE A 227 2.26 3.15 -13.89
N TYR A 228 1.99 3.37 -12.62
CA TYR A 228 2.37 4.56 -11.88
C TYR A 228 3.12 4.22 -10.59
N ASN A 229 4.27 4.82 -10.38
CA ASN A 229 4.89 4.84 -9.07
C ASN A 229 4.10 5.76 -8.14
N VAL A 230 3.70 5.25 -6.99
CA VAL A 230 3.08 6.02 -5.91
C VAL A 230 4.10 6.13 -4.78
N CYS A 231 4.80 7.26 -4.71
CA CYS A 231 5.95 7.49 -3.83
C CYS A 231 6.10 8.98 -3.51
N SER A 232 6.84 9.31 -2.44
CA SER A 232 7.08 10.72 -2.07
C SER A 232 8.16 11.40 -2.92
N GLY A 233 8.99 10.62 -3.63
CA GLY A 233 10.15 11.14 -4.34
C GLY A 233 11.29 11.58 -3.42
N THR A 234 11.20 11.28 -2.14
CA THR A 234 12.17 11.70 -1.12
C THR A 234 12.77 10.51 -0.42
N GLU A 235 14.08 10.40 -0.49
CA GLU A 235 14.83 9.40 0.25
C GLU A 235 14.94 9.79 1.74
N ARG A 236 14.52 8.90 2.65
CA ARG A 236 14.58 9.13 4.10
C ARG A 236 15.28 7.96 4.79
N SER A 237 16.20 8.27 5.73
CA SER A 237 16.82 7.24 6.55
C SER A 237 15.84 6.74 7.62
N VAL A 238 15.79 5.44 7.84
CA VAL A 238 14.96 4.83 8.88
C VAL A 238 15.41 5.32 10.27
N ARG A 239 16.71 5.48 10.47
CA ARG A 239 17.30 6.07 11.67
C ARG A 239 16.79 7.49 11.93
N GLY A 240 16.84 8.36 10.91
CA GLY A 240 16.37 9.75 11.04
C GLY A 240 14.88 9.84 11.37
N LEU A 241 14.04 8.94 10.84
CA LEU A 241 12.62 8.89 11.21
C LEU A 241 12.42 8.43 12.65
N LEU A 242 13.21 7.46 13.16
CA LEU A 242 13.18 7.06 14.56
C LEU A 242 13.59 8.20 15.49
N GLU A 243 14.69 8.87 15.20
CA GLU A 243 15.19 10.01 15.99
C GLU A 243 14.16 11.15 16.00
N ARG A 244 13.53 11.42 14.86
CA ARG A 244 12.47 12.41 14.77
C ARG A 244 11.23 12.02 15.58
N LEU A 245 10.81 10.75 15.55
CA LEU A 245 9.71 10.23 16.37
C LEU A 245 10.00 10.40 17.87
N LEU A 246 11.19 10.05 18.34
CA LEU A 246 11.63 10.26 19.73
C LEU A 246 11.53 11.73 20.13
N SER A 247 12.04 12.63 19.27
CA SER A 247 11.98 14.07 19.49
C SER A 247 10.55 14.60 19.56
N LEU A 248 9.68 14.22 18.63
CA LEU A 248 8.28 14.65 18.60
C LEU A 248 7.48 14.12 19.80
N ALA A 249 7.81 12.92 20.27
CA ALA A 249 7.18 12.33 21.45
C ALA A 249 7.71 12.87 22.78
N GLY A 250 8.85 13.59 22.78
CA GLY A 250 9.55 14.03 23.99
C GLY A 250 10.10 12.87 24.82
N VAL A 251 10.47 11.75 24.18
CA VAL A 251 10.95 10.52 24.83
C VAL A 251 12.43 10.33 24.57
N THR A 252 13.19 10.02 25.63
CA THR A 252 14.59 9.60 25.53
C THR A 252 14.67 8.09 25.75
N ALA A 253 15.35 7.38 24.85
CA ALA A 253 15.53 5.94 24.95
C ALA A 253 16.85 5.50 24.30
N GLN A 254 17.40 4.40 24.80
CA GLN A 254 18.53 3.73 24.14
C GLN A 254 18.03 2.94 22.94
N VAL A 255 18.73 3.04 21.80
CA VAL A 255 18.43 2.25 20.60
C VAL A 255 19.34 1.04 20.56
N LEU A 256 18.76 -0.16 20.60
CA LEU A 256 19.50 -1.43 20.55
C LEU A 256 19.12 -2.21 19.29
N THR A 257 20.15 -2.62 18.57
CA THR A 257 19.98 -3.47 17.39
C THR A 257 19.73 -4.93 17.80
N ASP A 258 18.65 -5.51 17.28
CA ASP A 258 18.29 -6.91 17.44
C ASP A 258 18.57 -7.66 16.12
N PRO A 259 19.56 -8.56 16.08
CA PRO A 259 19.88 -9.32 14.87
C PRO A 259 18.70 -10.18 14.35
N ALA A 260 17.78 -10.60 15.20
CA ALA A 260 16.62 -11.37 14.80
C ALA A 260 15.63 -10.55 13.94
N ARG A 261 15.76 -9.23 13.95
CA ARG A 261 14.97 -8.30 13.13
C ARG A 261 15.60 -7.96 11.78
N TYR A 262 16.80 -8.46 11.48
CA TYR A 262 17.45 -8.26 10.17
C TYR A 262 16.73 -9.06 9.08
N ARG A 263 16.55 -8.42 7.94
CA ARG A 263 15.98 -9.08 6.75
C ARG A 263 17.12 -9.49 5.81
N PRO A 264 17.16 -10.75 5.36
CA PRO A 264 18.13 -11.17 4.34
C PRO A 264 17.94 -10.36 3.07
N ALA A 265 19.05 -9.97 2.43
CA ALA A 265 19.07 -9.31 1.12
C ALA A 265 18.29 -7.97 1.04
N GLU A 266 18.32 -7.18 2.10
CA GLU A 266 17.72 -5.85 2.12
C GLU A 266 18.48 -4.89 1.19
N GLN A 267 17.73 -4.11 0.40
CA GLN A 267 18.31 -3.05 -0.42
C GLN A 267 18.70 -1.86 0.47
N PRO A 268 19.94 -1.32 0.35
CA PRO A 268 20.37 -0.22 1.21
C PRO A 268 19.59 1.08 0.96
N ARG A 269 19.32 1.42 -0.33
CA ARG A 269 18.70 2.68 -0.73
C ARG A 269 17.55 2.45 -1.70
N VAL A 270 16.37 3.03 -1.41
CA VAL A 270 15.19 2.94 -2.28
C VAL A 270 14.41 4.24 -2.22
N TRP A 271 14.26 4.92 -3.36
CA TRP A 271 13.23 5.95 -3.55
C TRP A 271 12.82 5.99 -5.02
N GLY A 272 11.59 6.46 -5.27
CA GLY A 272 10.99 6.50 -6.59
C GLY A 272 10.83 7.89 -7.15
N SER A 273 10.51 7.97 -8.46
CA SER A 273 9.98 9.17 -9.10
C SER A 273 8.48 9.01 -9.29
N TYR A 274 7.72 10.03 -8.90
CA TYR A 274 6.29 10.14 -9.18
C TYR A 274 5.98 11.04 -10.38
N ASP A 275 6.97 11.42 -11.17
CA ASP A 275 6.84 12.39 -12.26
C ASP A 275 5.71 12.03 -13.24
N LYS A 276 5.61 10.76 -13.63
CA LYS A 276 4.56 10.25 -14.52
C LYS A 276 3.15 10.38 -13.92
N LEU A 277 3.00 10.04 -12.63
CA LEU A 277 1.74 10.21 -11.92
C LEU A 277 1.36 11.69 -11.84
N HIS A 278 2.34 12.56 -11.54
CA HIS A 278 2.14 14.01 -11.53
C HIS A 278 1.72 14.55 -12.90
N GLU A 279 2.43 14.17 -13.94
CA GLU A 279 2.14 14.61 -15.33
C GLU A 279 0.71 14.27 -15.75
N HIS A 280 0.27 13.03 -15.47
CA HIS A 280 -1.04 12.55 -15.92
C HIS A 280 -2.21 13.02 -15.03
N THR A 281 -1.96 13.23 -13.74
CA THR A 281 -3.04 13.45 -12.76
C THR A 281 -2.94 14.76 -11.97
N GLY A 282 -1.79 15.41 -11.97
CA GLY A 282 -1.48 16.54 -11.11
C GLY A 282 -1.16 16.15 -9.65
N TRP A 283 -1.07 14.85 -9.34
CA TRP A 283 -0.78 14.39 -7.98
C TRP A 283 0.65 14.75 -7.55
N LYS A 284 0.80 15.11 -6.30
CA LYS A 284 2.07 15.23 -5.59
C LYS A 284 1.85 14.97 -4.10
N PRO A 285 2.83 14.48 -3.35
CA PRO A 285 2.71 14.36 -1.90
C PRO A 285 2.55 15.76 -1.28
N THR A 286 1.71 15.88 -0.26
CA THR A 286 1.39 17.16 0.38
C THR A 286 1.42 17.11 1.90
N VAL A 287 1.37 15.91 2.50
CA VAL A 287 1.39 15.74 3.95
C VAL A 287 2.82 15.84 4.45
N ASP A 288 3.02 16.65 5.49
CA ASP A 288 4.32 16.75 6.15
C ASP A 288 4.67 15.46 6.89
N MET A 289 5.94 15.07 6.85
CA MET A 289 6.38 13.83 7.50
C MET A 289 6.30 13.90 9.01
N ASP A 290 6.51 15.06 9.61
CA ASP A 290 6.38 15.23 11.05
C ASP A 290 4.94 15.05 11.52
N ASP A 291 3.96 15.57 10.74
CA ASP A 291 2.53 15.36 11.00
C ASP A 291 2.19 13.86 10.90
N THR A 292 2.72 13.17 9.89
CA THR A 292 2.54 11.72 9.74
C THR A 292 3.07 10.96 10.94
N LEU A 293 4.32 11.25 11.36
CA LEU A 293 4.97 10.61 12.50
C LEU A 293 4.21 10.88 13.81
N LEU A 294 3.79 12.12 14.02
CA LEU A 294 3.02 12.51 15.20
C LEU A 294 1.67 11.78 15.25
N ASN A 295 0.96 11.67 14.12
CA ASN A 295 -0.30 10.94 14.02
C ASN A 295 -0.13 9.44 14.34
N ILE A 296 0.95 8.82 13.88
CA ILE A 296 1.27 7.41 14.21
C ILE A 296 1.52 7.26 15.70
N TYR A 297 2.31 8.17 16.30
CA TYR A 297 2.58 8.16 17.74
C TYR A 297 1.30 8.34 18.56
N GLN A 298 0.46 9.33 18.22
CA GLN A 298 -0.81 9.57 18.92
C GLN A 298 -1.77 8.39 18.83
N TYR A 299 -1.82 7.69 17.69
CA TYR A 299 -2.59 6.45 17.54
C TYR A 299 -2.15 5.39 18.57
N TRP A 300 -0.84 5.14 18.71
CA TRP A 300 -0.33 4.16 19.65
C TRP A 300 -0.44 4.62 21.10
N LYS A 301 -0.31 5.92 21.37
CA LYS A 301 -0.55 6.51 22.68
C LYS A 301 -2.00 6.27 23.13
N GLY A 302 -2.99 6.56 22.30
CA GLY A 302 -4.40 6.32 22.62
C GLY A 302 -4.73 4.82 22.82
N LYS A 303 -4.00 3.91 22.17
CA LYS A 303 -4.11 2.44 22.41
C LYS A 303 -3.56 2.00 23.76
N ASN A 304 -2.66 2.76 24.37
CA ASN A 304 -2.08 2.47 25.67
C ASN A 304 -2.89 3.06 26.83
N GLU A 305 -3.77 4.02 26.56
CA GLU A 305 -4.63 4.69 27.56
C GLU A 305 -5.94 3.91 27.78
N ASN A 306 -6.28 3.00 26.86
CA ASN A 306 -7.45 2.10 26.96
C ASN A 306 -7.02 0.67 27.32
#